data_8889da69b793eecb785aa16897b9f602
#
_entry.id   8889da69b793eecb785aa16897b9f602
#
_cell.length_a   1.000
_cell.length_b   1.000
_cell.length_c   1.000
_cell.angle_alpha   90.00
_cell.angle_beta   90.00
_cell.angle_gamma   90.00
#
_symmetry.space_group_name_H-M   'P 1'
#
loop_
_entity.id
_entity.type
_entity.pdbx_description
1 polymer ?
#
loop_
_entity_poly.entity_id
_entity_poly.type
_entity_poly.pdbx_seq_one_letter_code
_entity_poly.pdbx_strand_id
1 'polypeptide(L)'
;MTTTRREFIRTAGVLGAGLALGQTACGGEPDTAADAGGTDPSPKRILMLGGTGFIGPHMVRYAVDRGHQVSIFTRGRAEADLPPGVEQLIGDRNDDHTALEGRTWDVVLDNNAQDYRWVQTSTALLADAAEQYVFVSSISAYALEGFGWENAERVLQQPVVDEDYARIVPPEGWSDGDDADYGLMKSLSEDIVREAFPGRATIVRPGLIVGPGDPTDRFTYWPVRLDEGGEVLAPGNPEHAFQVIDQRDLTEWIVRLGENGTAGDFNATGPGERMSMGTALDEIGSVARNPYELTWLPESFLEEQGVSPWSDLPAWIPGDPLMFVDVSDAVAAGLTYRPLSVTSRDTVEYWYSLPEERRAEPRFGMSRDREAETLAAWHARQG
;
A
#
# COMPACT_ATOMS: atom_id res chain seq x y z
N MET A 1 -26.21 7.85 7.31
CA MET A 1 -25.76 6.57 7.94
C MET A 1 -24.26 6.64 7.96
N THR A 2 -23.65 6.84 9.10
CA THR A 2 -22.19 6.87 9.22
C THR A 2 -21.63 5.49 8.93
N THR A 3 -20.95 5.33 7.82
CA THR A 3 -20.20 4.10 7.51
C THR A 3 -19.18 3.89 8.61
N THR A 4 -19.28 2.81 9.37
CA THR A 4 -18.33 2.51 10.41
C THR A 4 -17.01 2.00 9.81
N ARG A 5 -15.88 2.20 10.51
CA ARG A 5 -14.56 1.70 10.13
C ARG A 5 -14.58 0.18 9.82
N ARG A 6 -15.44 -0.59 10.47
CA ARG A 6 -15.63 -2.03 10.21
C ARG A 6 -16.17 -2.30 8.79
N GLU A 7 -17.07 -1.48 8.30
CA GLU A 7 -17.56 -1.60 6.91
C GLU A 7 -16.51 -1.17 5.90
N PHE A 8 -15.73 -0.15 6.25
CA PHE A 8 -14.58 0.35 5.52
C PHE A 8 -13.50 -0.72 5.30
N ILE A 9 -13.06 -1.40 6.36
CA ILE A 9 -12.03 -2.46 6.29
C ILE A 9 -12.52 -3.68 5.50
N ARG A 10 -13.81 -4.06 5.61
CA ARG A 10 -14.39 -5.16 4.85
C ARG A 10 -14.39 -4.91 3.34
N THR A 11 -14.57 -3.68 2.91
CA THR A 11 -14.57 -3.32 1.48
C THR A 11 -13.15 -3.32 0.89
N ALA A 12 -12.14 -2.98 1.68
CA ALA A 12 -10.74 -2.98 1.24
C ALA A 12 -10.13 -4.38 1.06
N GLY A 13 -10.66 -5.41 1.74
CA GLY A 13 -10.10 -6.76 1.76
C GLY A 13 -10.59 -7.73 0.68
N VAL A 14 -11.66 -7.41 -0.05
CA VAL A 14 -12.39 -8.41 -0.87
C VAL A 14 -12.02 -8.42 -2.36
N LEU A 15 -11.22 -7.47 -2.88
CA LEU A 15 -10.99 -7.33 -4.33
C LEU A 15 -9.57 -7.74 -4.77
N GLY A 16 -9.17 -8.95 -4.42
CA GLY A 16 -7.90 -9.55 -4.83
C GLY A 16 -7.97 -10.74 -5.78
N ALA A 17 -9.05 -10.93 -6.52
CA ALA A 17 -9.17 -12.09 -7.40
C ALA A 17 -9.68 -11.68 -8.79
N GLY A 18 -8.79 -11.74 -9.77
CA GLY A 18 -9.21 -12.09 -11.11
C GLY A 18 -8.86 -11.16 -12.26
N LEU A 19 -8.22 -11.78 -13.20
CA LEU A 19 -8.11 -11.60 -14.64
C LEU A 19 -6.87 -10.87 -15.16
N ALA A 20 -5.89 -11.71 -15.54
CA ALA A 20 -4.79 -11.36 -16.42
C ALA A 20 -5.26 -11.34 -17.88
N LEU A 21 -5.03 -10.23 -18.57
CA LEU A 21 -4.98 -10.21 -20.04
C LEU A 21 -3.62 -9.60 -20.42
N GLY A 22 -2.85 -10.39 -21.15
CA GLY A 22 -1.50 -10.08 -21.58
C GLY A 22 -1.43 -8.90 -22.55
N GLN A 23 -0.37 -8.11 -22.45
CA GLN A 23 0.06 -7.21 -23.52
C GLN A 23 1.58 -7.06 -23.59
N THR A 24 2.05 -7.03 -24.81
CA THR A 24 3.43 -6.83 -25.25
C THR A 24 3.88 -5.39 -25.02
N ALA A 25 5.03 -5.23 -24.37
CA ALA A 25 5.66 -3.93 -24.10
C ALA A 25 6.46 -3.43 -25.30
N CYS A 26 6.33 -2.13 -25.59
CA CYS A 26 7.32 -1.35 -26.36
C CYS A 26 8.25 -0.64 -25.37
N GLY A 27 9.56 -0.81 -25.54
CA GLY A 27 10.57 -0.28 -24.66
C GLY A 27 10.75 1.24 -24.75
N GLY A 28 10.82 1.86 -23.57
CA GLY A 28 11.41 3.17 -23.35
C GLY A 28 12.44 3.00 -22.25
N GLU A 29 13.67 3.52 -22.45
CA GLU A 29 14.73 3.46 -21.46
C GLU A 29 14.33 4.26 -20.22
N PRO A 30 14.52 3.73 -19.00
CA PRO A 30 14.27 4.49 -17.77
C PRO A 30 15.47 5.40 -17.48
N ASP A 31 15.19 6.69 -17.23
CA ASP A 31 16.14 7.58 -16.56
C ASP A 31 16.48 7.03 -15.17
N THR A 32 17.65 6.44 -15.06
CA THR A 32 18.17 5.96 -13.80
C THR A 32 18.54 7.14 -12.90
N ALA A 33 17.76 7.38 -11.86
CA ALA A 33 18.22 8.17 -10.72
C ALA A 33 19.48 7.48 -10.16
N ALA A 34 20.59 8.23 -10.13
CA ALA A 34 21.89 7.73 -9.70
C ALA A 34 21.81 7.20 -8.26
N ASP A 35 22.00 5.90 -8.11
CA ASP A 35 22.22 5.23 -6.83
C ASP A 35 23.50 5.79 -6.19
N ALA A 36 23.39 6.34 -4.99
CA ALA A 36 24.53 6.87 -4.25
C ALA A 36 25.42 5.69 -3.83
N GLY A 37 26.48 5.46 -4.57
CA GLY A 37 27.68 4.64 -4.35
C GLY A 37 27.69 3.64 -3.20
N GLY A 38 26.83 2.63 -3.21
CA GLY A 38 26.90 1.46 -2.36
C GLY A 38 27.62 0.33 -3.10
N THR A 39 28.53 -0.38 -2.44
CA THR A 39 29.05 -1.66 -2.94
C THR A 39 27.88 -2.58 -3.21
N ASP A 40 27.90 -3.29 -4.35
CA ASP A 40 26.88 -4.30 -4.66
C ASP A 40 26.68 -5.22 -3.45
N PRO A 41 25.43 -5.47 -3.03
CA PRO A 41 25.17 -6.33 -1.86
C PRO A 41 25.66 -7.74 -2.15
N SER A 42 26.11 -8.44 -1.10
CA SER A 42 26.42 -9.87 -1.25
C SER A 42 25.16 -10.61 -1.69
N PRO A 43 25.24 -11.46 -2.74
CA PRO A 43 24.10 -12.24 -3.21
C PRO A 43 23.45 -13.04 -2.08
N LYS A 44 22.14 -12.95 -1.96
CA LYS A 44 21.32 -13.69 -0.98
C LYS A 44 20.33 -14.61 -1.68
N ARG A 45 19.93 -15.66 -0.98
CA ARG A 45 18.80 -16.52 -1.37
C ARG A 45 17.56 -15.96 -0.72
N ILE A 46 16.66 -15.42 -1.51
CA ILE A 46 15.43 -14.77 -1.05
C ILE A 46 14.22 -15.63 -1.42
N LEU A 47 13.42 -15.98 -0.41
CA LEU A 47 12.09 -16.56 -0.61
C LEU A 47 11.05 -15.46 -0.53
N MET A 48 10.21 -15.32 -1.55
CA MET A 48 9.02 -14.46 -1.50
C MET A 48 7.76 -15.30 -1.37
N LEU A 49 7.04 -15.16 -0.26
CA LEU A 49 5.72 -15.75 -0.09
C LEU A 49 4.70 -14.85 -0.80
N GLY A 50 4.38 -15.17 -2.06
CA GLY A 50 3.68 -14.35 -3.03
C GLY A 50 4.57 -14.01 -4.22
N GLY A 51 4.61 -12.75 -4.67
CA GLY A 51 5.48 -12.30 -5.78
C GLY A 51 4.77 -12.05 -7.10
N THR A 52 3.48 -12.38 -7.23
CA THR A 52 2.69 -12.18 -8.46
C THR A 52 1.56 -11.15 -8.32
N GLY A 53 1.33 -10.63 -7.11
CA GLY A 53 0.35 -9.57 -6.84
C GLY A 53 0.92 -8.17 -7.11
N PHE A 54 0.17 -7.12 -6.76
CA PHE A 54 0.47 -5.73 -7.08
C PHE A 54 1.93 -5.32 -6.82
N ILE A 55 2.42 -5.50 -5.61
CA ILE A 55 3.79 -5.10 -5.23
C ILE A 55 4.85 -6.17 -5.56
N GLY A 56 4.43 -7.40 -5.84
CA GLY A 56 5.34 -8.54 -5.98
C GLY A 56 6.28 -8.47 -7.17
N PRO A 57 5.80 -8.24 -8.40
CA PRO A 57 6.65 -8.26 -9.59
C PRO A 57 7.78 -7.23 -9.56
N HIS A 58 7.53 -6.02 -9.00
CA HIS A 58 8.60 -5.03 -8.85
C HIS A 58 9.64 -5.47 -7.81
N MET A 59 9.17 -5.98 -6.66
CA MET A 59 10.05 -6.52 -5.61
C MET A 59 10.95 -7.64 -6.13
N VAL A 60 10.37 -8.55 -6.93
CA VAL A 60 11.13 -9.64 -7.57
C VAL A 60 12.19 -9.10 -8.53
N ARG A 61 11.80 -8.18 -9.44
CA ARG A 61 12.76 -7.56 -10.38
C ARG A 61 13.90 -6.87 -9.64
N TYR A 62 13.57 -6.00 -8.70
CA TYR A 62 14.57 -5.27 -7.94
C TYR A 62 15.56 -6.20 -7.23
N ALA A 63 15.07 -7.28 -6.60
CA ALA A 63 15.95 -8.25 -5.95
C ALA A 63 16.86 -8.99 -6.97
N VAL A 64 16.34 -9.39 -8.14
CA VAL A 64 17.12 -10.04 -9.19
C VAL A 64 18.16 -9.09 -9.78
N ASP A 65 17.80 -7.84 -10.06
CA ASP A 65 18.69 -6.81 -10.62
C ASP A 65 19.86 -6.50 -9.68
N ARG A 66 19.67 -6.69 -8.37
CA ARG A 66 20.70 -6.57 -7.34
C ARG A 66 21.53 -7.87 -7.12
N GLY A 67 21.33 -8.87 -7.97
CA GLY A 67 22.13 -10.11 -8.00
C GLY A 67 21.69 -11.19 -7.00
N HIS A 68 20.50 -11.08 -6.41
CA HIS A 68 19.99 -12.11 -5.51
C HIS A 68 19.40 -13.31 -6.26
N GLN A 69 19.40 -14.47 -5.60
CA GLN A 69 18.71 -15.66 -6.05
C GLN A 69 17.29 -15.64 -5.47
N VAL A 70 16.28 -15.48 -6.32
CA VAL A 70 14.90 -15.32 -5.90
C VAL A 70 14.09 -16.58 -6.18
N SER A 71 13.44 -17.10 -5.15
CA SER A 71 12.38 -18.11 -5.25
C SER A 71 11.06 -17.47 -4.85
N ILE A 72 9.99 -17.67 -5.62
CA ILE A 72 8.64 -17.25 -5.25
C ILE A 72 7.80 -18.48 -4.91
N PHE A 73 7.00 -18.39 -3.84
CA PHE A 73 6.04 -19.45 -3.46
C PHE A 73 4.63 -18.97 -3.74
N THR A 74 3.97 -19.61 -4.70
CA THR A 74 2.65 -19.21 -5.20
C THR A 74 1.83 -20.43 -5.64
N ARG A 75 0.53 -20.22 -5.88
CA ARG A 75 -0.37 -21.26 -6.44
C ARG A 75 -0.18 -21.49 -7.94
N GLY A 76 0.69 -20.76 -8.61
CA GLY A 76 0.92 -20.88 -10.06
C GLY A 76 -0.28 -20.48 -10.93
N ARG A 77 -1.26 -19.73 -10.40
CA ARG A 77 -2.50 -19.38 -11.12
C ARG A 77 -2.45 -18.03 -11.82
N ALA A 78 -1.59 -17.14 -11.32
CA ALA A 78 -1.42 -15.80 -11.88
C ALA A 78 -0.22 -15.79 -12.81
N GLU A 79 -0.43 -15.31 -14.04
CA GLU A 79 0.68 -14.95 -14.92
C GLU A 79 1.25 -13.61 -14.43
N ALA A 80 2.54 -13.56 -14.17
CA ALA A 80 3.27 -12.36 -13.86
C ALA A 80 4.50 -12.29 -14.75
N ASP A 81 4.78 -11.10 -15.25
CA ASP A 81 6.00 -10.83 -15.99
C ASP A 81 7.17 -10.79 -15.00
N LEU A 82 7.87 -11.90 -14.86
CA LEU A 82 8.99 -12.08 -13.94
C LEU A 82 10.31 -12.21 -14.71
N PRO A 83 11.42 -11.75 -14.14
CA PRO A 83 12.74 -11.89 -14.75
C PRO A 83 13.12 -13.37 -14.96
N PRO A 84 13.95 -13.66 -15.98
CA PRO A 84 14.51 -14.99 -16.15
C PRO A 84 15.32 -15.42 -14.90
N GLY A 85 15.23 -16.71 -14.56
CA GLY A 85 15.99 -17.29 -13.45
C GLY A 85 15.29 -17.25 -12.09
N VAL A 86 14.12 -16.63 -12.00
CA VAL A 86 13.28 -16.72 -10.80
C VAL A 86 12.72 -18.12 -10.67
N GLU A 87 13.01 -18.80 -9.56
CA GLU A 87 12.47 -20.12 -9.27
C GLU A 87 11.00 -20.00 -8.80
N GLN A 88 10.11 -20.75 -9.43
CA GLN A 88 8.71 -20.81 -9.02
C GLN A 88 8.44 -22.10 -8.24
N LEU A 89 8.19 -21.93 -6.93
CA LEU A 89 7.78 -22.99 -6.02
C LEU A 89 6.25 -23.00 -5.96
N ILE A 90 5.64 -24.07 -6.48
CA ILE A 90 4.19 -24.18 -6.54
C ILE A 90 3.67 -24.87 -5.29
N GLY A 91 2.67 -24.26 -4.63
CA GLY A 91 1.99 -24.77 -3.47
C GLY A 91 0.84 -23.87 -3.05
N ASP A 92 0.18 -24.19 -1.95
CA ASP A 92 -0.92 -23.37 -1.40
C ASP A 92 -0.69 -23.14 0.08
N ARG A 93 -0.77 -21.88 0.53
CA ARG A 93 -0.58 -21.52 1.94
C ARG A 93 -1.65 -22.09 2.87
N ASN A 94 -2.76 -22.62 2.33
CA ASN A 94 -3.76 -23.31 3.14
C ASN A 94 -3.31 -24.72 3.56
N ASP A 95 -2.69 -25.48 2.66
CA ASP A 95 -2.53 -26.93 2.87
C ASP A 95 -1.34 -27.57 2.16
N ASP A 96 -0.62 -26.91 1.25
CA ASP A 96 0.50 -27.48 0.52
C ASP A 96 1.75 -26.62 0.58
N HIS A 97 2.66 -26.95 1.49
CA HIS A 97 3.97 -26.32 1.65
C HIS A 97 5.14 -27.22 1.22
N THR A 98 4.86 -28.35 0.57
CA THR A 98 5.87 -29.38 0.21
C THR A 98 7.03 -28.80 -0.57
N ALA A 99 6.78 -27.81 -1.44
CA ALA A 99 7.83 -27.17 -2.23
C ALA A 99 8.84 -26.37 -1.39
N LEU A 100 8.56 -26.07 -0.14
CA LEU A 100 9.44 -25.35 0.79
C LEU A 100 10.28 -26.30 1.66
N GLU A 101 9.92 -27.57 1.77
CA GLU A 101 10.55 -28.53 2.68
C GLU A 101 12.01 -28.80 2.31
N GLY A 102 12.89 -28.89 3.31
CA GLY A 102 14.30 -29.23 3.15
C GLY A 102 15.16 -28.15 2.47
N ARG A 103 14.61 -26.96 2.26
CA ARG A 103 15.29 -25.81 1.66
C ARG A 103 15.69 -24.79 2.74
N THR A 104 16.60 -23.91 2.39
CA THR A 104 17.05 -22.82 3.28
C THR A 104 17.19 -21.52 2.52
N TRP A 105 16.92 -20.41 3.17
CA TRP A 105 17.02 -19.06 2.63
C TRP A 105 17.75 -18.12 3.59
N ASP A 106 18.31 -17.07 3.05
CA ASP A 106 18.91 -16.01 3.87
C ASP A 106 17.82 -15.03 4.33
N VAL A 107 16.79 -14.81 3.48
CA VAL A 107 15.68 -13.89 3.79
C VAL A 107 14.36 -14.47 3.27
N VAL A 108 13.32 -14.35 4.09
CA VAL A 108 11.92 -14.55 3.68
C VAL A 108 11.23 -13.20 3.61
N LEU A 109 10.60 -12.87 2.47
CA LEU A 109 9.76 -11.71 2.29
C LEU A 109 8.30 -12.17 2.16
N ASP A 110 7.51 -11.97 3.20
CA ASP A 110 6.09 -12.34 3.22
C ASP A 110 5.21 -11.13 2.89
N ASN A 111 4.84 -10.98 1.64
CA ASN A 111 4.06 -9.84 1.13
C ASN A 111 2.59 -10.17 0.84
N ASN A 112 2.12 -11.37 1.14
CA ASN A 112 0.77 -11.82 0.74
C ASN A 112 0.07 -12.66 1.82
N ALA A 113 0.11 -12.23 3.08
CA ALA A 113 -0.69 -12.88 4.13
C ALA A 113 -2.12 -12.31 4.15
N GLN A 114 -3.10 -13.18 3.88
CA GLN A 114 -4.54 -12.89 3.93
C GLN A 114 -5.22 -13.61 5.10
N ASP A 115 -4.47 -14.45 5.81
CA ASP A 115 -4.89 -15.22 6.96
C ASP A 115 -3.69 -15.38 7.90
N TYR A 116 -3.85 -15.11 9.20
CA TYR A 116 -2.77 -15.27 10.18
C TYR A 116 -2.32 -16.74 10.29
N ARG A 117 -3.20 -17.71 10.03
CA ARG A 117 -2.88 -19.14 10.02
C ARG A 117 -1.85 -19.50 8.93
N TRP A 118 -1.83 -18.77 7.82
CA TRP A 118 -0.77 -18.92 6.82
C TRP A 118 0.58 -18.50 7.35
N VAL A 119 0.60 -17.43 8.13
CA VAL A 119 1.85 -16.94 8.76
C VAL A 119 2.31 -17.92 9.83
N GLN A 120 1.38 -18.44 10.64
CA GLN A 120 1.67 -19.46 11.66
C GLN A 120 2.32 -20.72 11.06
N THR A 121 1.77 -21.24 9.95
CA THR A 121 2.33 -22.40 9.26
C THR A 121 3.69 -22.08 8.62
N SER A 122 3.78 -20.94 7.90
CA SER A 122 5.01 -20.55 7.21
C SER A 122 6.15 -20.28 8.18
N THR A 123 5.90 -19.62 9.31
CA THR A 123 6.93 -19.32 10.30
C THR A 123 7.39 -20.59 11.03
N ALA A 124 6.48 -21.51 11.36
CA ALA A 124 6.84 -22.80 11.95
C ALA A 124 7.76 -23.63 11.03
N LEU A 125 7.50 -23.60 9.72
CA LEU A 125 8.33 -24.30 8.74
C LEU A 125 9.69 -23.65 8.51
N LEU A 126 9.74 -22.29 8.56
CA LEU A 126 10.90 -21.52 8.12
C LEU A 126 11.78 -21.00 9.28
N ALA A 127 11.39 -21.17 10.54
CA ALA A 127 12.13 -20.63 11.69
C ALA A 127 13.59 -21.11 11.75
N ASP A 128 13.85 -22.38 11.42
CA ASP A 128 15.19 -22.97 11.35
C ASP A 128 15.79 -22.97 9.94
N ALA A 129 15.00 -22.55 8.93
CA ALA A 129 15.35 -22.59 7.53
C ALA A 129 15.66 -21.21 6.93
N ALA A 130 15.45 -20.12 7.67
CA ALA A 130 15.74 -18.77 7.23
C ALA A 130 16.45 -17.93 8.30
N GLU A 131 17.33 -17.03 7.87
CA GLU A 131 18.06 -16.15 8.78
C GLU A 131 17.22 -14.95 9.22
N GLN A 132 16.36 -14.43 8.34
CA GLN A 132 15.48 -13.28 8.61
C GLN A 132 14.09 -13.48 7.99
N TYR A 133 13.08 -12.95 8.67
CA TYR A 133 11.70 -12.91 8.16
C TYR A 133 11.20 -11.47 8.11
N VAL A 134 10.90 -10.97 6.93
CA VAL A 134 10.32 -9.65 6.69
C VAL A 134 8.84 -9.83 6.36
N PHE A 135 7.99 -9.31 7.23
CA PHE A 135 6.53 -9.42 7.10
C PHE A 135 5.91 -8.09 6.68
N VAL A 136 5.18 -8.09 5.57
CA VAL A 136 4.41 -6.93 5.13
C VAL A 136 3.05 -6.93 5.84
N SER A 137 2.98 -6.14 6.90
CA SER A 137 1.79 -5.91 7.70
C SER A 137 0.91 -4.79 7.11
N SER A 138 0.38 -3.91 7.94
CA SER A 138 -0.41 -2.72 7.57
C SER A 138 -0.54 -1.78 8.76
N ILE A 139 -0.64 -0.47 8.52
CA ILE A 139 -1.07 0.50 9.53
C ILE A 139 -2.47 0.21 10.08
N SER A 140 -3.28 -0.62 9.39
CA SER A 140 -4.58 -1.10 9.90
C SER A 140 -4.47 -2.02 11.13
N ALA A 141 -3.27 -2.47 11.49
CA ALA A 141 -3.03 -3.24 12.72
C ALA A 141 -3.16 -2.40 13.99
N TYR A 142 -3.15 -1.07 13.90
CA TYR A 142 -3.27 -0.17 15.04
C TYR A 142 -4.71 -0.08 15.58
N ALA A 143 -4.83 -0.08 16.91
CA ALA A 143 -6.09 0.05 17.62
C ALA A 143 -6.44 1.52 17.81
N LEU A 144 -7.26 2.09 16.92
CA LEU A 144 -7.70 3.48 17.01
C LEU A 144 -9.02 3.66 17.75
N GLU A 145 -9.44 2.66 18.54
CA GLU A 145 -10.63 2.77 19.36
C GLU A 145 -10.45 3.89 20.41
N GLY A 146 -11.45 4.76 20.51
CA GLY A 146 -11.39 5.92 21.40
C GLY A 146 -10.65 7.14 20.86
N PHE A 147 -10.17 7.09 19.60
CA PHE A 147 -9.71 8.30 18.95
C PHE A 147 -10.92 9.16 18.57
N GLY A 148 -11.13 10.26 19.30
CA GLY A 148 -12.26 11.16 19.10
C GLY A 148 -11.90 12.35 18.21
N TRP A 149 -12.94 13.05 17.73
CA TRP A 149 -12.81 14.27 16.94
C TRP A 149 -12.00 15.39 17.63
N GLU A 150 -11.93 15.36 18.97
CA GLU A 150 -11.10 16.26 19.76
C GLU A 150 -9.60 16.15 19.46
N ASN A 151 -9.17 15.06 18.84
CA ASN A 151 -7.80 14.83 18.42
C ASN A 151 -7.53 15.24 16.96
N ALA A 152 -8.56 15.56 16.19
CA ALA A 152 -8.43 15.86 14.75
C ALA A 152 -7.48 17.04 14.48
N GLU A 153 -7.56 18.13 15.28
CA GLU A 153 -6.63 19.26 15.15
C GLU A 153 -5.19 18.88 15.43
N ARG A 154 -4.95 17.93 16.32
CA ARG A 154 -3.62 17.42 16.61
C ARG A 154 -3.04 16.64 15.42
N VAL A 155 -3.85 15.84 14.74
CA VAL A 155 -3.44 15.12 13.51
C VAL A 155 -3.05 16.08 12.39
N LEU A 156 -3.65 17.27 12.34
CA LEU A 156 -3.27 18.28 11.36
C LEU A 156 -1.86 18.84 11.56
N GLN A 157 -1.27 18.70 12.74
CA GLN A 157 0.00 19.35 13.09
C GLN A 157 1.16 18.38 13.25
N GLN A 158 0.92 17.18 13.76
CA GLN A 158 1.94 16.18 14.03
C GLN A 158 1.36 14.77 13.97
N PRO A 159 2.17 13.74 13.63
CA PRO A 159 1.73 12.37 13.73
C PRO A 159 1.40 12.00 15.19
N VAL A 160 0.39 11.15 15.35
CA VAL A 160 -0.04 10.68 16.68
C VAL A 160 0.11 9.17 16.83
N VAL A 161 0.47 8.49 15.74
CA VAL A 161 0.69 7.04 15.67
C VAL A 161 2.13 6.80 15.25
N ASP A 162 2.89 6.18 16.12
CA ASP A 162 4.23 5.66 15.89
C ASP A 162 4.23 4.12 15.99
N GLU A 163 5.39 3.48 15.91
CA GLU A 163 5.52 2.04 15.96
C GLU A 163 5.15 1.43 17.32
N ASP A 164 5.22 2.21 18.39
CA ASP A 164 4.86 1.83 19.77
C ASP A 164 3.36 2.00 20.05
N TYR A 165 2.58 2.60 19.14
CA TYR A 165 1.14 2.76 19.32
C TYR A 165 0.43 1.41 19.46
N ALA A 166 -0.60 1.37 20.31
CA ALA A 166 -1.34 0.14 20.61
C ALA A 166 -1.89 -0.52 19.35
N ARG A 167 -1.67 -1.83 19.21
CA ARG A 167 -2.23 -2.65 18.13
C ARG A 167 -3.55 -3.28 18.54
N ILE A 168 -4.34 -3.69 17.55
CA ILE A 168 -5.56 -4.46 17.77
C ILE A 168 -5.21 -5.78 18.46
N VAL A 169 -5.94 -6.08 19.54
CA VAL A 169 -5.85 -7.35 20.26
C VAL A 169 -7.13 -8.15 20.07
N PRO A 170 -7.09 -9.48 20.20
CA PRO A 170 -8.27 -10.31 20.13
C PRO A 170 -9.34 -9.85 21.15
N PRO A 171 -10.63 -9.83 20.76
CA PRO A 171 -11.71 -9.50 21.68
C PRO A 171 -11.89 -10.59 22.75
N GLU A 172 -12.55 -10.24 23.85
CA GLU A 172 -12.89 -11.23 24.91
C GLU A 172 -13.66 -12.43 24.33
N GLY A 173 -13.21 -13.63 24.66
CA GLY A 173 -13.80 -14.89 24.20
C GLY A 173 -13.30 -15.35 22.82
N TRP A 174 -12.40 -14.61 22.17
CA TRP A 174 -11.75 -15.06 20.94
C TRP A 174 -10.83 -16.26 21.22
N SER A 175 -10.81 -17.20 20.30
CA SER A 175 -9.98 -18.41 20.38
C SER A 175 -9.14 -18.57 19.14
N ASP A 176 -7.97 -19.19 19.25
CA ASP A 176 -7.15 -19.54 18.10
C ASP A 176 -7.95 -20.43 17.12
N GLY A 177 -7.99 -19.99 15.85
CA GLY A 177 -8.83 -20.60 14.83
C GLY A 177 -10.09 -19.81 14.47
N ASP A 178 -10.48 -18.82 15.29
CA ASP A 178 -11.57 -17.91 14.94
C ASP A 178 -11.18 -16.98 13.77
N ASP A 179 -12.17 -16.50 13.06
CA ASP A 179 -11.94 -15.54 11.98
C ASP A 179 -11.57 -14.17 12.56
N ALA A 180 -10.55 -13.57 11.95
CA ALA A 180 -10.06 -12.23 12.27
C ALA A 180 -10.40 -11.25 11.13
N ASP A 181 -10.82 -10.05 11.46
CA ASP A 181 -10.88 -8.97 10.47
C ASP A 181 -9.44 -8.59 10.01
N TYR A 182 -9.35 -7.76 8.97
CA TYR A 182 -8.06 -7.46 8.37
C TYR A 182 -7.04 -6.88 9.36
N GLY A 183 -7.45 -5.95 10.22
CA GLY A 183 -6.55 -5.31 11.19
C GLY A 183 -6.07 -6.30 12.25
N LEU A 184 -6.99 -7.06 12.83
CA LEU A 184 -6.66 -8.11 13.81
C LEU A 184 -5.80 -9.20 13.19
N MET A 185 -6.12 -9.64 11.96
CA MET A 185 -5.31 -10.62 11.23
C MET A 185 -3.85 -10.15 11.07
N LYS A 186 -3.64 -8.88 10.71
CA LYS A 186 -2.29 -8.32 10.59
C LYS A 186 -1.59 -8.25 11.95
N SER A 187 -2.28 -7.78 12.99
CA SER A 187 -1.73 -7.72 14.35
C SER A 187 -1.30 -9.09 14.89
N LEU A 188 -2.15 -10.11 14.73
CA LEU A 188 -1.83 -11.50 15.11
C LEU A 188 -0.63 -12.04 14.33
N SER A 189 -0.59 -11.78 13.02
CA SER A 189 0.53 -12.21 12.18
C SER A 189 1.86 -11.61 12.62
N GLU A 190 1.87 -10.35 13.04
CA GLU A 190 3.07 -9.70 13.58
C GLU A 190 3.59 -10.40 14.83
N ASP A 191 2.71 -10.77 15.76
CA ASP A 191 3.09 -11.47 16.99
C ASP A 191 3.65 -12.87 16.70
N ILE A 192 3.02 -13.60 15.77
CA ILE A 192 3.50 -14.90 15.30
C ILE A 192 4.91 -14.79 14.71
N VAL A 193 5.16 -13.77 13.87
CA VAL A 193 6.50 -13.57 13.26
C VAL A 193 7.54 -13.21 14.31
N ARG A 194 7.24 -12.32 15.27
CA ARG A 194 8.18 -11.98 16.36
C ARG A 194 8.52 -13.15 17.24
N GLU A 195 7.52 -13.99 17.55
CA GLU A 195 7.73 -15.19 18.35
C GLU A 195 8.62 -16.21 17.63
N ALA A 196 8.38 -16.44 16.35
CA ALA A 196 9.12 -17.43 15.57
C ALA A 196 10.54 -16.97 15.18
N PHE A 197 10.76 -15.65 15.01
CA PHE A 197 12.05 -15.06 14.60
C PHE A 197 12.56 -14.01 15.60
N PRO A 198 12.83 -14.38 16.86
CA PRO A 198 13.25 -13.42 17.88
C PRO A 198 14.57 -12.74 17.49
N GLY A 199 14.53 -11.38 17.43
CA GLY A 199 15.66 -10.54 16.99
C GLY A 199 16.00 -10.61 15.49
N ARG A 200 15.20 -11.34 14.70
CA ARG A 200 15.36 -11.55 13.24
C ARG A 200 14.09 -11.24 12.46
N ALA A 201 13.06 -10.75 13.14
CA ALA A 201 11.80 -10.33 12.55
C ALA A 201 11.90 -8.88 12.10
N THR A 202 11.34 -8.58 10.93
CA THR A 202 11.14 -7.22 10.43
C THR A 202 9.66 -7.07 10.09
N ILE A 203 9.00 -6.14 10.74
CA ILE A 203 7.58 -5.84 10.51
C ILE A 203 7.49 -4.52 9.76
N VAL A 204 6.92 -4.56 8.57
CA VAL A 204 6.68 -3.36 7.76
C VAL A 204 5.18 -3.10 7.73
N ARG A 205 4.75 -1.92 8.17
CA ARG A 205 3.34 -1.49 8.19
C ARG A 205 3.10 -0.42 7.13
N PRO A 206 2.80 -0.81 5.88
CA PRO A 206 2.48 0.17 4.84
C PRO A 206 1.17 0.89 5.13
N GLY A 207 1.12 2.17 4.68
CA GLY A 207 -0.11 2.91 4.49
C GLY A 207 -0.79 2.56 3.16
N LEU A 208 -1.35 3.56 2.48
CA LEU A 208 -1.93 3.38 1.16
C LEU A 208 -0.81 3.21 0.13
N ILE A 209 -0.62 1.98 -0.36
CA ILE A 209 0.33 1.67 -1.43
C ILE A 209 -0.28 2.09 -2.76
N VAL A 210 0.46 2.87 -3.55
CA VAL A 210 0.00 3.50 -4.79
C VAL A 210 0.98 3.27 -5.94
N GLY A 211 0.59 3.70 -7.13
CA GLY A 211 1.45 3.69 -8.31
C GLY A 211 0.94 2.79 -9.44
N PRO A 212 1.73 2.65 -10.52
CA PRO A 212 1.35 1.83 -11.65
C PRO A 212 1.02 0.40 -11.27
N GLY A 213 -0.07 -0.14 -11.80
CA GLY A 213 -0.51 -1.49 -11.49
C GLY A 213 -1.40 -1.63 -10.25
N ASP A 214 -1.75 -0.54 -9.55
CA ASP A 214 -2.72 -0.61 -8.45
C ASP A 214 -4.05 -1.17 -8.94
N PRO A 215 -4.47 -2.37 -8.45
CA PRO A 215 -5.69 -2.99 -8.91
C PRO A 215 -6.94 -2.32 -8.34
N THR A 216 -6.80 -1.38 -7.42
CA THR A 216 -7.93 -0.78 -6.68
C THR A 216 -8.37 0.57 -7.23
N ASP A 217 -7.53 1.24 -8.03
CA ASP A 217 -7.73 2.60 -8.57
C ASP A 217 -7.84 3.71 -7.51
N ARG A 218 -7.59 3.42 -6.23
CA ARG A 218 -7.79 4.39 -5.13
C ARG A 218 -6.97 5.66 -5.29
N PHE A 219 -5.69 5.52 -5.64
CA PHE A 219 -4.86 6.69 -5.95
C PHE A 219 -5.06 7.16 -7.40
N THR A 220 -5.24 6.23 -8.34
CA THR A 220 -5.41 6.48 -9.78
C THR A 220 -6.48 7.52 -10.07
N TYR A 221 -7.52 7.61 -9.22
CA TYR A 221 -8.56 8.62 -9.32
C TYR A 221 -8.01 10.04 -9.46
N TRP A 222 -7.10 10.46 -8.56
CA TRP A 222 -6.62 11.84 -8.54
C TRP A 222 -5.78 12.23 -9.76
N PRO A 223 -4.69 11.50 -10.12
CA PRO A 223 -3.91 11.85 -11.30
C PRO A 223 -4.72 11.80 -12.59
N VAL A 224 -5.62 10.82 -12.73
CA VAL A 224 -6.47 10.73 -13.92
C VAL A 224 -7.50 11.87 -13.97
N ARG A 225 -8.14 12.19 -12.83
CA ARG A 225 -9.13 13.26 -12.77
C ARG A 225 -8.52 14.64 -13.07
N LEU A 226 -7.36 14.92 -12.49
CA LEU A 226 -6.65 16.18 -12.76
C LEU A 226 -6.17 16.27 -14.22
N ASP A 227 -5.72 15.14 -14.78
CA ASP A 227 -5.27 15.07 -16.18
C ASP A 227 -6.41 15.29 -17.18
N GLU A 228 -7.65 14.95 -16.84
CA GLU A 228 -8.84 15.26 -17.66
C GLU A 228 -9.13 16.77 -17.72
N GLY A 229 -8.69 17.52 -16.71
CA GLY A 229 -8.83 18.98 -16.65
C GLY A 229 -10.23 19.48 -16.27
N GLY A 230 -10.45 20.79 -16.45
CA GLY A 230 -11.68 21.47 -16.07
C GLY A 230 -11.79 21.74 -14.59
N GLU A 231 -13.01 21.98 -14.10
CA GLU A 231 -13.26 22.17 -12.68
C GLU A 231 -13.26 20.82 -11.95
N VAL A 232 -12.49 20.71 -10.88
CA VAL A 232 -12.28 19.48 -10.09
C VAL A 232 -12.72 19.72 -8.66
N LEU A 233 -13.59 18.86 -8.15
CA LEU A 233 -13.97 18.86 -6.76
C LEU A 233 -12.80 18.45 -5.87
N ALA A 234 -12.38 19.35 -4.96
CA ALA A 234 -11.37 19.09 -3.94
C ALA A 234 -12.02 19.01 -2.55
N PRO A 235 -11.64 18.03 -1.70
CA PRO A 235 -12.37 17.74 -0.47
C PRO A 235 -11.91 18.53 0.73
N GLY A 236 -12.85 19.13 1.45
CA GLY A 236 -12.67 19.62 2.80
C GLY A 236 -11.66 20.78 2.93
N ASN A 237 -10.76 20.62 3.85
CA ASN A 237 -9.68 21.57 4.13
C ASN A 237 -8.39 21.15 3.40
N PRO A 238 -7.77 22.03 2.59
CA PRO A 238 -6.49 21.72 1.92
C PRO A 238 -5.37 21.35 2.90
N GLU A 239 -5.48 21.71 4.17
CA GLU A 239 -4.52 21.36 5.20
C GLU A 239 -4.69 19.94 5.79
N HIS A 240 -5.69 19.17 5.38
CA HIS A 240 -5.78 17.76 5.79
C HIS A 240 -4.50 17.01 5.44
N ALA A 241 -4.09 16.12 6.33
CA ALA A 241 -2.91 15.31 6.11
C ALA A 241 -3.15 14.29 4.98
N PHE A 242 -2.10 14.06 4.20
CA PHE A 242 -2.09 13.12 3.09
C PHE A 242 -0.81 12.29 3.14
N GLN A 243 -0.96 10.97 3.18
CA GLN A 243 0.16 10.05 3.10
C GLN A 243 -0.15 8.88 2.17
N VAL A 244 0.78 8.60 1.28
CA VAL A 244 0.77 7.43 0.38
C VAL A 244 2.20 6.94 0.20
N ILE A 245 2.39 5.71 -0.26
CA ILE A 245 3.70 5.21 -0.60
C ILE A 245 3.68 4.58 -1.99
N ASP A 246 4.60 5.01 -2.87
CA ASP A 246 4.79 4.35 -4.16
C ASP A 246 5.23 2.90 -3.94
N GLN A 247 4.60 1.98 -4.63
CA GLN A 247 4.88 0.55 -4.54
C GLN A 247 6.36 0.22 -4.82
N ARG A 248 7.04 1.03 -5.61
CA ARG A 248 8.46 0.87 -5.94
C ARG A 248 9.34 1.28 -4.76
N ASP A 249 9.08 2.43 -4.12
CA ASP A 249 9.83 2.88 -2.95
C ASP A 249 9.72 1.88 -1.80
N LEU A 250 8.50 1.39 -1.56
CA LEU A 250 8.22 0.38 -0.54
C LEU A 250 8.99 -0.92 -0.82
N THR A 251 8.86 -1.45 -2.03
CA THR A 251 9.40 -2.79 -2.34
C THR A 251 10.91 -2.81 -2.46
N GLU A 252 11.51 -1.75 -3.01
CA GLU A 252 12.95 -1.59 -3.06
C GLU A 252 13.55 -1.49 -1.66
N TRP A 253 12.90 -0.73 -0.78
CA TRP A 253 13.35 -0.61 0.61
C TRP A 253 13.16 -1.93 1.39
N ILE A 254 12.07 -2.66 1.21
CA ILE A 254 11.87 -3.99 1.82
C ILE A 254 13.00 -4.96 1.44
N VAL A 255 13.42 -4.98 0.18
CA VAL A 255 14.56 -5.80 -0.26
C VAL A 255 15.84 -5.36 0.46
N ARG A 256 16.10 -4.05 0.57
CA ARG A 256 17.27 -3.51 1.29
C ARG A 256 17.26 -3.83 2.79
N LEU A 257 16.10 -3.86 3.44
CA LEU A 257 15.99 -4.32 4.83
C LEU A 257 16.45 -5.79 4.97
N GLY A 258 16.05 -6.64 4.02
CA GLY A 258 16.52 -8.03 3.96
C GLY A 258 18.01 -8.15 3.65
N GLU A 259 18.55 -7.34 2.75
CA GLU A 259 19.98 -7.30 2.44
C GLU A 259 20.83 -7.00 3.67
N ASN A 260 20.40 -6.03 4.44
CA ASN A 260 21.12 -5.50 5.59
C ASN A 260 20.88 -6.28 6.89
N GLY A 261 19.94 -7.25 6.90
CA GLY A 261 19.55 -7.94 8.11
C GLY A 261 18.88 -7.02 9.14
N THR A 262 18.22 -5.94 8.68
CA THR A 262 17.61 -4.95 9.56
C THR A 262 16.35 -5.52 10.19
N ALA A 263 16.38 -5.74 11.51
CA ALA A 263 15.23 -6.17 12.29
C ALA A 263 14.55 -4.98 12.98
N GLY A 264 13.25 -5.06 13.21
CA GLY A 264 12.47 -4.02 13.89
C GLY A 264 11.07 -3.85 13.29
N ASP A 265 10.34 -2.93 13.87
CA ASP A 265 9.00 -2.53 13.40
C ASP A 265 9.11 -1.17 12.70
N PHE A 266 8.39 -1.00 11.60
CA PHE A 266 8.49 0.21 10.78
C PHE A 266 7.14 0.57 10.16
N ASN A 267 6.73 1.82 10.31
CA ASN A 267 5.67 2.40 9.51
C ASN A 267 6.21 2.77 8.13
N ALA A 268 5.56 2.33 7.07
CA ALA A 268 6.03 2.50 5.71
C ALA A 268 4.97 3.19 4.83
N THR A 269 4.85 4.48 5.02
CA THR A 269 4.03 5.38 4.19
C THR A 269 4.82 6.68 3.98
N GLY A 270 4.26 7.71 3.37
CA GLY A 270 5.05 8.90 3.13
C GLY A 270 4.29 10.10 2.58
N PRO A 271 4.99 11.16 2.34
CA PRO A 271 6.44 11.37 2.56
C PRO A 271 6.82 11.43 4.04
N GLY A 272 8.13 11.46 4.32
CA GLY A 272 8.66 11.58 5.68
C GLY A 272 8.34 12.90 6.36
N GLU A 273 8.16 13.97 5.58
CA GLU A 273 7.66 15.24 6.05
C GLU A 273 6.16 15.35 5.81
N ARG A 274 5.47 16.12 6.66
CA ARG A 274 4.03 16.33 6.52
C ARG A 274 3.69 16.90 5.15
N MET A 275 2.83 16.22 4.42
CA MET A 275 2.20 16.70 3.19
C MET A 275 0.72 16.99 3.46
N SER A 276 0.22 18.11 2.95
CA SER A 276 -1.20 18.41 3.01
C SER A 276 -1.91 17.91 1.73
N MET A 277 -3.21 17.72 1.80
CA MET A 277 -4.04 17.36 0.64
C MET A 277 -3.90 18.39 -0.49
N GLY A 278 -3.80 19.69 -0.14
CA GLY A 278 -3.57 20.75 -1.11
C GLY A 278 -2.24 20.59 -1.83
N THR A 279 -1.16 20.43 -1.06
CA THR A 279 0.17 20.20 -1.65
C THR A 279 0.21 18.91 -2.49
N ALA A 280 -0.46 17.85 -2.02
CA ALA A 280 -0.53 16.60 -2.77
C ALA A 280 -1.26 16.77 -4.11
N LEU A 281 -2.42 17.44 -4.13
CA LEU A 281 -3.15 17.70 -5.37
C LEU A 281 -2.38 18.63 -6.33
N ASP A 282 -1.63 19.60 -5.81
CA ASP A 282 -0.76 20.46 -6.61
C ASP A 282 0.38 19.64 -7.25
N GLU A 283 1.05 18.79 -6.48
CA GLU A 283 2.10 17.90 -7.01
C GLU A 283 1.56 16.89 -8.03
N ILE A 284 0.42 16.26 -7.73
CA ILE A 284 -0.25 15.33 -8.65
C ILE A 284 -0.61 16.02 -9.94
N GLY A 285 -1.21 17.21 -9.84
CA GLY A 285 -1.67 17.99 -10.99
C GLY A 285 -0.55 18.67 -11.78
N SER A 286 0.67 18.77 -11.22
CA SER A 286 1.82 19.37 -11.92
C SER A 286 2.20 18.66 -13.22
N VAL A 287 1.78 17.41 -13.38
CA VAL A 287 2.00 16.58 -14.57
C VAL A 287 0.75 16.42 -15.44
N ALA A 288 -0.35 17.06 -15.07
CA ALA A 288 -1.60 17.03 -15.85
C ALA A 288 -1.42 17.66 -17.24
N ARG A 289 -1.98 17.04 -18.27
CA ARG A 289 -1.89 17.49 -19.67
C ARG A 289 -2.90 18.58 -20.01
N ASN A 290 -3.97 18.67 -19.23
CA ASN A 290 -5.04 19.65 -19.43
C ASN A 290 -5.11 20.64 -18.26
N PRO A 291 -5.46 21.92 -18.49
CA PRO A 291 -5.68 22.87 -17.41
C PRO A 291 -6.82 22.44 -16.50
N TYR A 292 -6.64 22.57 -15.20
CA TYR A 292 -7.66 22.27 -14.18
C TYR A 292 -7.74 23.41 -13.16
N GLU A 293 -8.87 23.45 -12.44
CA GLU A 293 -9.11 24.35 -11.31
C GLU A 293 -9.73 23.56 -10.15
N LEU A 294 -9.16 23.68 -8.95
CA LEU A 294 -9.66 23.00 -7.76
C LEU A 294 -10.74 23.85 -7.08
N THR A 295 -11.93 23.30 -6.95
CA THR A 295 -13.01 23.89 -6.15
C THR A 295 -13.13 23.13 -4.82
N TRP A 296 -12.64 23.75 -3.74
CA TRP A 296 -12.65 23.17 -2.40
C TRP A 296 -14.04 23.25 -1.78
N LEU A 297 -14.62 22.11 -1.45
CA LEU A 297 -15.94 21.99 -0.84
C LEU A 297 -15.82 21.63 0.65
N PRO A 298 -16.46 22.40 1.57
CA PRO A 298 -16.43 22.07 2.99
C PRO A 298 -16.98 20.69 3.30
N GLU A 299 -16.41 20.01 4.30
CA GLU A 299 -16.83 18.65 4.73
C GLU A 299 -18.33 18.58 5.01
N SER A 300 -18.88 19.59 5.71
CA SER A 300 -20.31 19.63 6.02
C SER A 300 -21.18 19.65 4.77
N PHE A 301 -20.73 20.33 3.70
CA PHE A 301 -21.45 20.33 2.43
C PHE A 301 -21.34 18.97 1.73
N LEU A 302 -20.15 18.38 1.72
CA LEU A 302 -19.95 17.04 1.15
C LEU A 302 -20.82 16.00 1.85
N GLU A 303 -20.93 16.06 3.18
CA GLU A 303 -21.82 15.21 3.99
C GLU A 303 -23.29 15.44 3.64
N GLU A 304 -23.76 16.71 3.51
CA GLU A 304 -25.11 17.04 3.07
C GLU A 304 -25.42 16.46 1.68
N GLN A 305 -24.44 16.41 0.78
CA GLN A 305 -24.58 15.82 -0.53
C GLN A 305 -24.42 14.30 -0.56
N GLY A 306 -24.16 13.65 0.59
CA GLY A 306 -23.95 12.22 0.70
C GLY A 306 -22.67 11.74 0.03
N VAL A 307 -21.65 12.60 -0.08
CA VAL A 307 -20.30 12.24 -0.54
C VAL A 307 -19.55 11.55 0.59
N SER A 308 -19.08 10.37 0.32
CA SER A 308 -18.39 9.54 1.32
C SER A 308 -16.89 9.72 1.24
N PRO A 309 -16.21 10.04 2.37
CA PRO A 309 -14.75 9.97 2.44
C PRO A 309 -14.25 8.60 1.98
N TRP A 310 -13.05 8.54 1.43
CA TRP A 310 -12.39 7.35 0.91
C TRP A 310 -13.02 6.71 -0.33
N SER A 311 -14.31 6.43 -0.34
CA SER A 311 -14.95 5.74 -1.46
C SER A 311 -15.21 6.65 -2.66
N ASP A 312 -15.75 7.85 -2.42
CA ASP A 312 -16.01 8.83 -3.48
C ASP A 312 -14.78 9.72 -3.72
N LEU A 313 -14.06 10.07 -2.66
CA LEU A 313 -12.85 10.89 -2.69
C LEU A 313 -11.68 10.10 -2.05
N PRO A 314 -10.97 9.31 -2.84
CA PRO A 314 -9.94 8.40 -2.33
C PRO A 314 -8.77 9.12 -1.64
N ALA A 315 -8.11 8.44 -0.71
CA ALA A 315 -7.01 8.96 0.09
C ALA A 315 -7.36 10.22 0.92
N TRP A 316 -8.64 10.49 1.13
CA TRP A 316 -9.15 11.55 2.00
C TRP A 316 -10.06 10.96 3.08
N ILE A 317 -9.64 11.05 4.34
CA ILE A 317 -10.44 10.70 5.54
C ILE A 317 -10.17 11.79 6.57
N PRO A 318 -11.07 12.76 6.74
CA PRO A 318 -10.85 13.86 7.64
C PRO A 318 -10.71 13.39 9.09
N GLY A 319 -9.64 13.82 9.76
CA GLY A 319 -9.39 13.53 11.17
C GLY A 319 -8.91 12.10 11.48
N ASP A 320 -8.74 11.21 10.49
CA ASP A 320 -8.19 9.88 10.73
C ASP A 320 -6.66 9.97 10.97
N PRO A 321 -6.16 9.51 12.14
CA PRO A 321 -4.75 9.56 12.46
C PRO A 321 -3.88 8.67 11.56
N LEU A 322 -4.46 7.68 10.87
CA LEU A 322 -3.74 6.87 9.88
C LEU A 322 -3.43 7.62 8.58
N MET A 323 -3.98 8.82 8.39
CA MET A 323 -3.59 9.70 7.30
C MET A 323 -2.28 10.46 7.57
N PHE A 324 -1.76 10.38 8.80
CA PHE A 324 -0.46 10.96 9.18
C PHE A 324 0.16 10.15 10.33
N VAL A 325 0.88 9.10 10.01
CA VAL A 325 1.67 8.31 10.96
C VAL A 325 3.14 8.73 10.94
N ASP A 326 3.85 8.52 12.05
CA ASP A 326 5.30 8.73 12.12
C ASP A 326 6.02 7.66 11.28
N VAL A 327 7.00 8.09 10.49
CA VAL A 327 7.82 7.22 9.61
C VAL A 327 9.32 7.47 9.82
N SER A 328 9.68 8.13 10.92
CA SER A 328 11.07 8.52 11.19
C SER A 328 12.01 7.32 11.28
N ASP A 329 11.54 6.21 11.84
CA ASP A 329 12.33 4.98 11.96
C ASP A 329 12.57 4.33 10.60
N ALA A 330 11.57 4.33 9.72
CA ALA A 330 11.73 3.84 8.35
C ALA A 330 12.70 4.71 7.54
N VAL A 331 12.63 6.04 7.68
CA VAL A 331 13.57 6.98 7.05
C VAL A 331 14.98 6.78 7.60
N ALA A 332 15.14 6.62 8.91
CA ALA A 332 16.43 6.31 9.52
C ALA A 332 16.99 4.95 9.05
N ALA A 333 16.11 3.98 8.75
CA ALA A 333 16.44 2.70 8.14
C ALA A 333 16.60 2.75 6.61
N GLY A 334 16.65 3.93 6.01
CA GLY A 334 16.95 4.15 4.59
C GLY A 334 15.75 4.10 3.65
N LEU A 335 14.50 4.28 4.14
CA LEU A 335 13.36 4.53 3.26
C LEU A 335 13.52 5.90 2.59
N THR A 336 13.36 5.93 1.30
CA THR A 336 13.39 7.14 0.47
C THR A 336 12.15 7.23 -0.38
N TYR A 337 11.79 8.43 -0.79
CA TYR A 337 10.57 8.69 -1.53
C TYR A 337 10.87 9.35 -2.86
N ARG A 338 10.27 8.84 -3.93
CA ARG A 338 10.22 9.56 -5.22
C ARG A 338 9.23 10.72 -5.13
N PRO A 339 9.43 11.79 -5.91
CA PRO A 339 8.43 12.86 -6.01
C PRO A 339 7.05 12.30 -6.39
N LEU A 340 5.99 12.78 -5.75
CA LEU A 340 4.62 12.34 -6.01
C LEU A 340 4.20 12.59 -7.47
N SER A 341 4.76 13.63 -8.10
CA SER A 341 4.60 13.92 -9.53
C SER A 341 5.11 12.79 -10.44
N VAL A 342 6.19 12.10 -10.05
CA VAL A 342 6.69 10.92 -10.78
C VAL A 342 5.71 9.76 -10.68
N THR A 343 5.25 9.44 -9.46
CA THR A 343 4.22 8.42 -9.23
C THR A 343 2.96 8.72 -10.02
N SER A 344 2.55 9.99 -10.04
CA SER A 344 1.33 10.45 -10.73
C SER A 344 1.43 10.30 -12.24
N ARG A 345 2.53 10.76 -12.85
CA ARG A 345 2.77 10.63 -14.29
C ARG A 345 2.73 9.16 -14.70
N ASP A 346 3.49 8.31 -14.00
CA ASP A 346 3.61 6.90 -14.33
C ASP A 346 2.26 6.16 -14.12
N THR A 347 1.45 6.60 -13.14
CA THR A 347 0.09 6.07 -12.92
C THR A 347 -0.85 6.46 -14.05
N VAL A 348 -0.79 7.72 -14.53
CA VAL A 348 -1.57 8.18 -15.69
C VAL A 348 -1.18 7.42 -16.95
N GLU A 349 0.12 7.25 -17.21
CA GLU A 349 0.63 6.49 -18.36
C GLU A 349 0.15 5.02 -18.29
N TYR A 350 0.26 4.38 -17.13
CA TYR A 350 -0.25 3.04 -16.91
C TYR A 350 -1.77 2.96 -17.15
N TRP A 351 -2.55 3.90 -16.59
CA TRP A 351 -4.00 3.93 -16.77
C TRP A 351 -4.40 4.00 -18.24
N TYR A 352 -3.78 4.88 -19.02
CA TYR A 352 -4.09 5.01 -20.45
C TYR A 352 -3.54 3.86 -21.31
N SER A 353 -2.64 3.04 -20.79
CA SER A 353 -2.21 1.79 -21.44
C SER A 353 -3.22 0.65 -21.29
N LEU A 354 -4.15 0.75 -20.32
CA LEU A 354 -5.18 -0.26 -20.09
C LEU A 354 -6.24 -0.25 -21.21
N PRO A 355 -6.91 -1.39 -21.49
CA PRO A 355 -8.02 -1.47 -22.41
C PRO A 355 -9.13 -0.46 -22.07
N GLU A 356 -9.81 0.04 -23.09
CA GLU A 356 -10.88 1.04 -22.92
C GLU A 356 -12.00 0.52 -22.01
N GLU A 357 -12.36 -0.75 -22.15
CA GLU A 357 -13.39 -1.40 -21.32
C GLU A 357 -13.02 -1.36 -19.84
N ARG A 358 -11.72 -1.54 -19.51
CA ARG A 358 -11.25 -1.46 -18.11
C ARG A 358 -11.29 -0.03 -17.58
N ARG A 359 -10.99 0.96 -18.42
CA ARG A 359 -11.03 2.37 -18.05
C ARG A 359 -12.44 2.94 -17.94
N ALA A 360 -13.39 2.37 -18.66
CA ALA A 360 -14.80 2.75 -18.60
C ALA A 360 -15.47 2.41 -17.25
N GLU A 361 -14.88 1.46 -16.49
CA GLU A 361 -15.40 1.03 -15.19
C GLU A 361 -14.30 1.20 -14.10
N PRO A 362 -14.03 2.45 -13.65
CA PRO A 362 -13.15 2.70 -12.51
C PRO A 362 -13.68 2.00 -11.26
N ARG A 363 -12.78 1.41 -10.49
CA ARG A 363 -13.18 0.64 -9.28
C ARG A 363 -13.38 1.52 -8.06
N PHE A 364 -12.87 2.75 -8.11
CA PHE A 364 -12.88 3.67 -6.97
C PHE A 364 -13.02 5.11 -7.44
N GLY A 365 -13.54 5.97 -6.56
CA GLY A 365 -13.70 7.39 -6.81
C GLY A 365 -15.08 7.78 -7.36
N MET A 366 -15.36 9.06 -7.30
CA MET A 366 -16.63 9.66 -7.74
C MET A 366 -16.74 9.63 -9.27
N SER A 367 -17.94 9.31 -9.78
CA SER A 367 -18.22 9.44 -11.22
C SER A 367 -18.27 10.92 -11.65
N ARG A 368 -17.95 11.19 -12.93
CA ARG A 368 -17.96 12.55 -13.46
C ARG A 368 -19.34 13.21 -13.38
N ASP A 369 -20.41 12.46 -13.58
CA ASP A 369 -21.78 12.96 -13.43
C ASP A 369 -22.07 13.38 -11.99
N ARG A 370 -21.69 12.54 -11.02
CA ARG A 370 -21.84 12.83 -9.60
C ARG A 370 -21.04 14.04 -9.14
N GLU A 371 -19.81 14.17 -9.63
CA GLU A 371 -18.94 15.32 -9.37
C GLU A 371 -19.59 16.61 -9.92
N ALA A 372 -20.02 16.59 -11.18
CA ALA A 372 -20.67 17.73 -11.80
C ALA A 372 -21.97 18.16 -11.09
N GLU A 373 -22.81 17.20 -10.64
CA GLU A 373 -23.99 17.47 -9.85
C GLU A 373 -23.63 18.15 -8.52
N THR A 374 -22.59 17.66 -7.84
CA THR A 374 -22.16 18.18 -6.55
C THR A 374 -21.60 19.61 -6.69
N LEU A 375 -20.77 19.87 -7.71
CA LEU A 375 -20.25 21.20 -8.03
C LEU A 375 -21.38 22.18 -8.41
N ALA A 376 -22.34 21.75 -9.21
CA ALA A 376 -23.51 22.58 -9.56
C ALA A 376 -24.35 22.95 -8.33
N ALA A 377 -24.55 22.02 -7.41
CA ALA A 377 -25.24 22.28 -6.15
C ALA A 377 -24.47 23.29 -5.27
N TRP A 378 -23.13 23.19 -5.25
CA TRP A 378 -22.28 24.13 -4.55
C TRP A 378 -22.39 25.55 -5.12
N HIS A 379 -22.27 25.71 -6.45
CA HIS A 379 -22.40 27.01 -7.11
C HIS A 379 -23.79 27.64 -6.91
N ALA A 380 -24.86 26.84 -6.95
CA ALA A 380 -26.20 27.31 -6.68
C ALA A 380 -26.40 27.83 -5.23
N ARG A 381 -25.59 27.35 -4.27
CA ARG A 381 -25.61 27.81 -2.87
C ARG A 381 -24.86 29.13 -2.68
N GLN A 382 -23.90 29.43 -3.57
CA GLN A 382 -23.09 30.66 -3.49
C GLN A 382 -23.73 31.86 -4.21
N GLY A 383 -24.60 31.63 -5.17
CA GLY A 383 -25.32 32.64 -5.97
C GLY A 383 -26.69 32.96 -5.43
#